data_03657b28b397c996f2727b0ba850865c
#
_entry.id   03657b28b397c996f2727b0ba850865c
#
_cell.length_a   1.000
_cell.length_b   1.000
_cell.length_c   1.000
_cell.angle_alpha   90.00
_cell.angle_beta   90.00
_cell.angle_gamma   90.00
#
_symmetry.space_group_name_H-M   'P 1'
#
loop_
_entity.id
_entity.type
_entity.pdbx_description
1 polymer ?
#
loop_
_entity_poly.entity_id
_entity_poly.type
_entity_poly.pdbx_seq_one_letter_code
_entity_poly.pdbx_strand_id
1 'polypeptide(L)'
;MSSLPKLKFAAIGLDHRHIYDQVTSLLDIGAECVGFWSRDEAMPLQGFMEKFPHIPRVKERAQLLVDESIHLITCAAIPNERADLAIEAMRHGKDFMVDKPGLTTFGQLEAVRKVQKETGRIFSIDFTERFEVRSTTRAGELVKAGAIGQVVHTAGLGPHRLNRHLRPQWFFDKQAYGGILVDIGSHQFDQFLYFTDSSDARITAARVANRAHPADTGLEDLGEVMIESDNASGYFRVDWFTPDGLNTWGDGRLTIVGTEGTIELRKYVDVAGRPGIDHLFLTDKKSSRYIDCSDAELTYYPRLRDDIFNRTETAMTHDHCFKVCELSLTAQSMGWEQQARSLQARK
;
A
#
# COMPACT_ATOMS: atom_id res chain seq x y z
N MET A 1 -12.48 31.78 -5.76
CA MET A 1 -11.63 30.68 -6.23
C MET A 1 -12.47 29.85 -7.17
N SER A 2 -12.04 29.62 -8.42
CA SER A 2 -12.74 28.73 -9.34
C SER A 2 -12.70 27.32 -8.75
N SER A 3 -13.85 26.65 -8.64
CA SER A 3 -13.89 25.25 -8.21
C SER A 3 -13.13 24.40 -9.23
N LEU A 4 -12.29 23.48 -8.76
CA LEU A 4 -11.63 22.51 -9.64
C LEU A 4 -12.68 21.74 -10.47
N PRO A 5 -12.33 21.32 -11.70
CA PRO A 5 -13.20 20.47 -12.48
C PRO A 5 -13.52 19.16 -11.73
N LYS A 6 -14.63 18.52 -12.07
CA LYS A 6 -14.98 17.22 -11.52
C LYS A 6 -13.95 16.18 -12.01
N LEU A 7 -13.33 15.45 -11.09
CA LEU A 7 -12.41 14.36 -11.44
C LEU A 7 -13.22 13.23 -12.09
N LYS A 8 -12.84 12.84 -13.29
CA LYS A 8 -13.35 11.63 -13.94
C LYS A 8 -12.30 10.55 -13.94
N PHE A 9 -12.67 9.34 -13.57
CA PHE A 9 -11.76 8.20 -13.53
C PHE A 9 -12.39 6.95 -14.11
N ALA A 10 -11.57 5.96 -14.40
CA ALA A 10 -12.01 4.62 -14.77
C ALA A 10 -11.22 3.56 -13.99
N ALA A 11 -11.80 2.38 -13.80
CA ALA A 11 -11.14 1.25 -13.16
C ALA A 11 -10.70 0.23 -14.21
N ILE A 12 -9.40 -0.14 -14.22
CA ILE A 12 -8.84 -1.15 -15.12
C ILE A 12 -8.10 -2.22 -14.32
N GLY A 13 -8.53 -3.49 -14.44
CA GLY A 13 -7.97 -4.61 -13.70
C GLY A 13 -8.56 -4.72 -12.30
N LEU A 14 -9.47 -5.67 -12.11
CA LEU A 14 -10.24 -5.86 -10.88
C LEU A 14 -9.87 -7.18 -10.19
N ASP A 15 -8.60 -7.59 -10.22
CA ASP A 15 -8.19 -8.90 -9.72
C ASP A 15 -8.02 -8.95 -8.20
N HIS A 16 -7.93 -7.78 -7.53
CA HIS A 16 -7.85 -7.67 -6.08
C HIS A 16 -9.01 -6.84 -5.49
N ARG A 17 -9.47 -7.20 -4.29
CA ARG A 17 -10.64 -6.57 -3.64
C ARG A 17 -10.46 -5.11 -3.26
N HIS A 18 -9.23 -4.62 -3.13
CA HIS A 18 -8.96 -3.21 -2.84
C HIS A 18 -9.55 -2.26 -3.88
N ILE A 19 -9.90 -2.76 -5.07
CA ILE A 19 -10.61 -1.95 -6.07
C ILE A 19 -11.93 -1.39 -5.53
N TYR A 20 -12.61 -2.10 -4.60
CA TYR A 20 -13.85 -1.61 -4.01
C TYR A 20 -13.62 -0.34 -3.18
N ASP A 21 -12.54 -0.33 -2.39
CA ASP A 21 -12.20 0.77 -1.49
C ASP A 21 -11.67 1.95 -2.31
N GLN A 22 -10.80 1.72 -3.29
CA GLN A 22 -10.32 2.74 -4.21
C GLN A 22 -11.46 3.46 -4.94
N VAL A 23 -12.41 2.70 -5.51
CA VAL A 23 -13.56 3.29 -6.22
C VAL A 23 -14.48 4.02 -5.25
N THR A 24 -14.76 3.44 -4.07
CA THR A 24 -15.59 4.09 -3.04
C THR A 24 -14.98 5.41 -2.62
N SER A 25 -13.69 5.42 -2.25
CA SER A 25 -12.99 6.62 -1.78
C SER A 25 -12.92 7.73 -2.84
N LEU A 26 -12.75 7.37 -4.12
CA LEU A 26 -12.82 8.34 -5.21
C LEU A 26 -14.24 8.91 -5.40
N LEU A 27 -15.28 8.08 -5.28
CA LEU A 27 -16.67 8.54 -5.34
C LEU A 27 -17.02 9.45 -4.15
N ASP A 28 -16.54 9.13 -2.95
CA ASP A 28 -16.78 9.89 -1.73
C ASP A 28 -16.21 11.32 -1.78
N ILE A 29 -15.13 11.55 -2.53
CA ILE A 29 -14.60 12.90 -2.79
C ILE A 29 -15.30 13.60 -3.97
N GLY A 30 -16.42 13.05 -4.49
CA GLY A 30 -17.21 13.62 -5.56
C GLY A 30 -16.68 13.35 -6.98
N ALA A 31 -15.71 12.45 -7.15
CA ALA A 31 -15.26 12.04 -8.49
C ALA A 31 -16.34 11.20 -9.21
N GLU A 32 -16.20 11.05 -10.52
CA GLU A 32 -17.11 10.26 -11.36
C GLU A 32 -16.37 9.09 -11.97
N CYS A 33 -16.88 7.87 -11.72
CA CYS A 33 -16.39 6.69 -12.42
C CYS A 33 -17.11 6.55 -13.77
N VAL A 34 -16.39 6.75 -14.88
CA VAL A 34 -16.93 6.74 -16.23
C VAL A 34 -17.20 5.31 -16.71
N GLY A 35 -16.40 4.34 -16.23
CA GLY A 35 -16.56 2.95 -16.60
C GLY A 35 -15.46 2.07 -16.01
N PHE A 36 -15.55 0.78 -16.29
CA PHE A 36 -14.51 -0.16 -15.87
C PHE A 36 -14.27 -1.26 -16.89
N TRP A 37 -13.06 -1.81 -16.85
CA TRP A 37 -12.69 -3.01 -17.57
C TRP A 37 -12.09 -4.05 -16.63
N SER A 38 -12.49 -5.31 -16.81
CA SER A 38 -11.94 -6.46 -16.10
C SER A 38 -11.99 -7.69 -16.99
N ARG A 39 -11.06 -8.62 -16.77
CA ARG A 39 -11.20 -9.99 -17.27
C ARG A 39 -12.40 -10.68 -16.62
N ASP A 40 -13.00 -11.65 -17.29
CA ASP A 40 -14.23 -12.32 -16.82
C ASP A 40 -14.01 -13.16 -15.57
N GLU A 41 -12.83 -13.75 -15.44
CA GLU A 41 -12.43 -14.62 -14.33
C GLU A 41 -11.91 -13.87 -13.09
N ALA A 42 -11.90 -12.55 -13.10
CA ALA A 42 -11.48 -11.75 -11.93
C ALA A 42 -12.46 -11.98 -10.77
N MET A 43 -11.94 -12.51 -9.66
CA MET A 43 -12.76 -12.89 -8.50
C MET A 43 -13.63 -11.74 -7.94
N PRO A 44 -13.18 -10.47 -7.89
CA PRO A 44 -14.00 -9.36 -7.42
C PRO A 44 -15.08 -8.90 -8.40
N LEU A 45 -15.05 -9.33 -9.65
CA LEU A 45 -15.90 -8.75 -10.71
C LEU A 45 -17.39 -8.74 -10.38
N GLN A 46 -17.95 -9.87 -9.95
CA GLN A 46 -19.36 -9.97 -9.63
C GLN A 46 -19.77 -9.01 -8.51
N GLY A 47 -19.04 -9.05 -7.39
CA GLY A 47 -19.30 -8.15 -6.26
C GLY A 47 -19.08 -6.67 -6.61
N PHE A 48 -18.18 -6.37 -7.55
CA PHE A 48 -18.00 -5.01 -8.06
C PHE A 48 -19.24 -4.51 -8.81
N MET A 49 -19.78 -5.33 -9.72
CA MET A 49 -21.02 -4.99 -10.44
C MET A 49 -22.23 -4.88 -9.52
N GLU A 50 -22.30 -5.69 -8.48
CA GLU A 50 -23.37 -5.61 -7.46
C GLU A 50 -23.25 -4.34 -6.60
N LYS A 51 -22.03 -3.98 -6.19
CA LYS A 51 -21.77 -2.78 -5.37
C LYS A 51 -21.93 -1.48 -6.16
N PHE A 52 -21.56 -1.49 -7.45
CA PHE A 52 -21.56 -0.32 -8.32
C PHE A 52 -22.37 -0.56 -9.60
N PRO A 53 -23.69 -0.86 -9.52
CA PRO A 53 -24.50 -1.25 -10.67
C PRO A 53 -24.68 -0.14 -11.72
N HIS A 54 -24.38 1.10 -11.36
CA HIS A 54 -24.46 2.26 -12.24
C HIS A 54 -23.18 2.51 -13.05
N ILE A 55 -22.07 1.83 -12.74
CA ILE A 55 -20.81 2.00 -13.48
C ILE A 55 -20.79 1.03 -14.67
N PRO A 56 -20.72 1.53 -15.92
CA PRO A 56 -20.77 0.68 -17.10
C PRO A 56 -19.47 -0.12 -17.27
N ARG A 57 -19.62 -1.40 -17.61
CA ARG A 57 -18.51 -2.24 -18.05
C ARG A 57 -18.27 -2.06 -19.54
N VAL A 58 -17.01 -1.78 -19.92
CA VAL A 58 -16.60 -1.73 -21.34
C VAL A 58 -16.08 -3.10 -21.81
N LYS A 59 -16.15 -3.36 -23.13
CA LYS A 59 -15.64 -4.60 -23.71
C LYS A 59 -14.11 -4.62 -23.80
N GLU A 60 -13.54 -3.48 -24.19
CA GLU A 60 -12.11 -3.32 -24.42
C GLU A 60 -11.56 -2.18 -23.57
N ARG A 61 -10.47 -2.42 -22.84
CA ARG A 61 -9.84 -1.38 -22.00
C ARG A 61 -9.38 -0.16 -22.79
N ALA A 62 -9.05 -0.34 -24.06
CA ALA A 62 -8.68 0.75 -24.94
C ALA A 62 -9.75 1.85 -25.03
N GLN A 63 -11.05 1.50 -24.88
CA GLN A 63 -12.16 2.47 -24.89
C GLN A 63 -12.01 3.50 -23.75
N LEU A 64 -11.52 3.06 -22.57
CA LEU A 64 -11.27 3.94 -21.42
C LEU A 64 -9.97 4.75 -21.57
N LEU A 65 -8.98 4.17 -22.21
CA LEU A 65 -7.67 4.83 -22.38
C LEU A 65 -7.72 5.96 -23.39
N VAL A 66 -8.51 5.82 -24.48
CA VAL A 66 -8.64 6.85 -25.52
C VAL A 66 -9.68 7.92 -25.18
N ASP A 67 -10.51 7.74 -24.17
CA ASP A 67 -11.50 8.74 -23.74
C ASP A 67 -10.79 9.92 -23.06
N GLU A 68 -10.69 11.04 -23.78
CA GLU A 68 -10.01 12.25 -23.31
C GLU A 68 -10.66 12.87 -22.06
N SER A 69 -11.91 12.54 -21.75
CA SER A 69 -12.59 13.04 -20.55
C SER A 69 -12.10 12.39 -19.25
N ILE A 70 -11.43 11.22 -19.32
CA ILE A 70 -10.90 10.48 -18.17
C ILE A 70 -9.53 11.06 -17.79
N HIS A 71 -9.40 11.44 -16.53
CA HIS A 71 -8.16 12.00 -15.98
C HIS A 71 -7.28 10.93 -15.30
N LEU A 72 -7.92 9.97 -14.61
CA LEU A 72 -7.26 8.98 -13.75
C LEU A 72 -7.70 7.56 -14.10
N ILE A 73 -6.76 6.64 -14.16
CA ILE A 73 -7.02 5.20 -14.10
C ILE A 73 -6.70 4.69 -12.71
N THR A 74 -7.65 4.00 -12.05
CA THR A 74 -7.37 3.22 -10.83
C THR A 74 -7.27 1.74 -11.17
N CYS A 75 -6.39 1.01 -10.48
CA CYS A 75 -6.04 -0.35 -10.85
C CYS A 75 -5.79 -1.25 -9.63
N ALA A 76 -6.39 -2.43 -9.62
CA ALA A 76 -6.08 -3.52 -8.71
C ALA A 76 -5.94 -4.86 -9.47
N ALA A 77 -5.26 -4.82 -10.62
CA ALA A 77 -4.90 -5.99 -11.42
C ALA A 77 -3.94 -6.93 -10.67
N ILE A 78 -3.64 -8.08 -11.26
CA ILE A 78 -2.58 -8.98 -10.77
C ILE A 78 -1.28 -8.15 -10.67
N PRO A 79 -0.55 -8.22 -9.54
CA PRO A 79 0.56 -7.29 -9.28
C PRO A 79 1.61 -7.19 -10.38
N ASN A 80 1.99 -8.31 -11.00
CA ASN A 80 3.01 -8.29 -12.07
C ASN A 80 2.53 -7.68 -13.40
N GLU A 81 1.23 -7.41 -13.56
CA GLU A 81 0.65 -6.78 -14.77
C GLU A 81 0.48 -5.26 -14.61
N ARG A 82 0.58 -4.74 -13.38
CA ARG A 82 0.26 -3.35 -13.02
C ARG A 82 1.17 -2.34 -13.70
N ALA A 83 2.45 -2.68 -13.85
CA ALA A 83 3.43 -1.81 -14.51
C ALA A 83 3.09 -1.54 -15.98
N ASP A 84 2.73 -2.57 -16.73
CA ASP A 84 2.36 -2.44 -18.14
C ASP A 84 1.08 -1.59 -18.31
N LEU A 85 0.10 -1.80 -17.43
CA LEU A 85 -1.13 -0.97 -17.39
C LEU A 85 -0.83 0.49 -17.06
N ALA A 86 0.08 0.74 -16.11
CA ALA A 86 0.51 2.09 -15.76
C ALA A 86 1.20 2.80 -16.93
N ILE A 87 2.12 2.11 -17.59
CA ILE A 87 2.84 2.63 -18.76
C ILE A 87 1.86 2.94 -19.89
N GLU A 88 0.93 2.04 -20.17
CA GLU A 88 -0.09 2.23 -21.19
C GLU A 88 -0.98 3.45 -20.85
N ALA A 89 -1.50 3.54 -19.62
CA ALA A 89 -2.33 4.64 -19.18
C ALA A 89 -1.62 6.00 -19.26
N MET A 90 -0.39 6.08 -18.74
CA MET A 90 0.39 7.33 -18.76
C MET A 90 0.73 7.79 -20.19
N ARG A 91 1.01 6.87 -21.11
CA ARG A 91 1.22 7.20 -22.53
C ARG A 91 -0.03 7.70 -23.24
N HIS A 92 -1.22 7.30 -22.74
CA HIS A 92 -2.52 7.85 -23.19
C HIS A 92 -2.91 9.14 -22.45
N GLY A 93 -1.96 9.75 -21.70
CA GLY A 93 -2.18 11.01 -21.01
C GLY A 93 -3.02 10.89 -19.73
N LYS A 94 -3.19 9.70 -19.16
CA LYS A 94 -3.91 9.46 -17.91
C LYS A 94 -2.96 9.43 -16.74
N ASP A 95 -3.36 9.97 -15.60
CA ASP A 95 -2.73 9.71 -14.33
C ASP A 95 -3.10 8.29 -13.87
N PHE A 96 -2.27 7.68 -13.02
CA PHE A 96 -2.45 6.29 -12.63
C PHE A 96 -2.31 6.09 -11.12
N MET A 97 -3.33 5.56 -10.49
CA MET A 97 -3.32 5.13 -9.11
C MET A 97 -3.49 3.60 -9.05
N VAL A 98 -2.63 2.94 -8.31
CA VAL A 98 -2.62 1.48 -8.24
C VAL A 98 -2.65 0.98 -6.81
N ASP A 99 -3.30 -0.15 -6.59
CA ASP A 99 -3.20 -0.91 -5.35
C ASP A 99 -1.75 -1.37 -5.09
N LYS A 100 -1.37 -1.50 -3.83
CA LYS A 100 -0.10 -2.11 -3.43
C LYS A 100 -0.08 -3.63 -3.76
N PRO A 101 1.08 -4.20 -4.09
CA PRO A 101 2.28 -3.53 -4.55
C PRO A 101 2.06 -2.94 -5.94
N GLY A 102 2.66 -1.80 -6.19
CA GLY A 102 2.55 -1.18 -7.52
C GLY A 102 3.39 -1.88 -8.58
N LEU A 103 4.51 -2.48 -8.17
CA LEU A 103 5.54 -3.07 -9.04
C LEU A 103 6.10 -4.34 -8.38
N THR A 104 6.53 -5.32 -9.19
CA THR A 104 7.06 -6.61 -8.71
C THR A 104 8.50 -6.90 -9.14
N THR A 105 9.10 -6.08 -10.00
CA THR A 105 10.48 -6.24 -10.47
C THR A 105 11.19 -4.90 -10.63
N PHE A 106 12.54 -4.90 -10.55
CA PHE A 106 13.35 -3.71 -10.84
C PHE A 106 13.18 -3.22 -12.28
N GLY A 107 13.05 -4.14 -13.26
CA GLY A 107 12.79 -3.74 -14.65
C GLY A 107 11.49 -2.96 -14.81
N GLN A 108 10.43 -3.36 -14.10
CA GLN A 108 9.17 -2.61 -14.06
C GLN A 108 9.35 -1.24 -13.40
N LEU A 109 10.09 -1.16 -12.28
CA LEU A 109 10.37 0.10 -11.59
C LEU A 109 11.08 1.10 -12.51
N GLU A 110 12.11 0.67 -13.22
CA GLU A 110 12.84 1.52 -14.16
C GLU A 110 11.96 1.97 -15.33
N ALA A 111 11.15 1.05 -15.90
CA ALA A 111 10.28 1.35 -17.03
C ALA A 111 9.17 2.34 -16.64
N VAL A 112 8.51 2.15 -15.49
CA VAL A 112 7.46 3.06 -15.00
C VAL A 112 8.05 4.42 -14.65
N ARG A 113 9.19 4.48 -13.94
CA ARG A 113 9.89 5.73 -13.60
C ARG A 113 10.27 6.52 -14.85
N LYS A 114 10.74 5.83 -15.89
CA LYS A 114 11.07 6.45 -17.18
C LYS A 114 9.84 7.08 -17.84
N VAL A 115 8.75 6.31 -17.98
CA VAL A 115 7.52 6.80 -18.63
C VAL A 115 6.86 7.89 -17.80
N GLN A 116 6.89 7.81 -16.47
CA GLN A 116 6.41 8.86 -15.59
C GLN A 116 7.14 10.19 -15.87
N LYS A 117 8.47 10.16 -15.98
CA LYS A 117 9.29 11.35 -16.31
C LYS A 117 9.03 11.88 -17.72
N GLU A 118 8.85 10.99 -18.71
CA GLU A 118 8.58 11.36 -20.10
C GLU A 118 7.21 12.02 -20.27
N THR A 119 6.20 11.57 -19.53
CA THR A 119 4.81 12.01 -19.68
C THR A 119 4.41 13.10 -18.70
N GLY A 120 5.12 13.26 -17.59
CA GLY A 120 4.74 14.14 -16.48
C GLY A 120 3.42 13.72 -15.81
N ARG A 121 2.99 12.46 -15.97
CA ARG A 121 1.77 11.93 -15.34
C ARG A 121 2.06 11.48 -13.92
N ILE A 122 1.02 11.50 -13.08
CA ILE A 122 1.12 10.99 -11.72
C ILE A 122 1.07 9.46 -11.77
N PHE A 123 2.03 8.82 -11.11
CA PHE A 123 2.00 7.42 -10.73
C PHE A 123 1.95 7.35 -9.19
N SER A 124 0.88 6.81 -8.64
CA SER A 124 0.68 6.74 -7.20
C SER A 124 0.27 5.34 -6.77
N ILE A 125 0.80 4.86 -5.64
CA ILE A 125 0.43 3.58 -5.04
C ILE A 125 -0.42 3.87 -3.80
N ASP A 126 -1.57 3.20 -3.70
CA ASP A 126 -2.46 3.32 -2.56
C ASP A 126 -1.95 2.47 -1.39
N PHE A 127 -1.21 3.09 -0.48
CA PHE A 127 -0.75 2.47 0.76
C PHE A 127 -1.83 2.62 1.85
N THR A 128 -2.86 1.77 1.78
CA THR A 128 -4.06 1.85 2.64
C THR A 128 -3.75 1.90 4.14
N GLU A 129 -2.70 1.20 4.63
CA GLU A 129 -2.29 1.26 6.05
C GLU A 129 -1.86 2.66 6.52
N ARG A 130 -1.48 3.54 5.61
CA ARG A 130 -1.20 4.94 5.91
C ARG A 130 -2.36 5.86 5.51
N PHE A 131 -2.94 5.66 4.34
CA PHE A 131 -3.87 6.62 3.76
C PHE A 131 -5.32 6.46 4.24
N GLU A 132 -5.71 5.25 4.68
CA GLU A 132 -7.08 4.93 5.06
C GLU A 132 -7.22 4.62 6.56
N VAL A 133 -6.14 4.78 7.35
CA VAL A 133 -6.12 4.53 8.79
C VAL A 133 -5.97 5.84 9.55
N ARG A 134 -7.02 6.22 10.30
CA ARG A 134 -7.07 7.50 11.03
C ARG A 134 -6.02 7.59 12.14
N SER A 135 -5.73 6.48 12.81
CA SER A 135 -4.66 6.44 13.82
C SER A 135 -3.28 6.67 13.21
N THR A 136 -3.02 6.21 11.99
CA THR A 136 -1.77 6.49 11.28
C THR A 136 -1.68 7.97 10.87
N THR A 137 -2.77 8.54 10.40
CA THR A 137 -2.87 9.98 10.09
C THR A 137 -2.61 10.83 11.32
N ARG A 138 -3.31 10.54 12.44
CA ARG A 138 -3.13 11.24 13.71
C ARG A 138 -1.70 11.11 14.25
N ALA A 139 -1.09 9.94 14.14
CA ALA A 139 0.31 9.74 14.51
C ALA A 139 1.24 10.63 13.69
N GLY A 140 1.02 10.75 12.38
CA GLY A 140 1.79 11.66 11.52
C GLY A 140 1.68 13.12 11.94
N GLU A 141 0.48 13.58 12.29
CA GLU A 141 0.25 14.93 12.82
C GLU A 141 1.02 15.16 14.13
N LEU A 142 0.96 14.20 15.07
CA LEU A 142 1.66 14.27 16.34
C LEU A 142 3.18 14.27 16.19
N VAL A 143 3.72 13.40 15.32
CA VAL A 143 5.17 13.37 15.00
C VAL A 143 5.60 14.70 14.41
N LYS A 144 4.87 15.21 13.42
CA LYS A 144 5.16 16.51 12.80
C LYS A 144 5.08 17.69 13.77
N ALA A 145 4.19 17.60 14.78
CA ALA A 145 4.08 18.58 15.85
C ALA A 145 5.18 18.44 16.95
N GLY A 146 6.08 17.46 16.82
CA GLY A 146 7.18 17.23 17.76
C GLY A 146 6.77 16.54 19.07
N ALA A 147 5.60 15.89 19.12
CA ALA A 147 5.05 15.30 20.34
C ALA A 147 5.95 14.23 21.00
N ILE A 148 6.85 13.61 20.25
CA ILE A 148 7.81 12.59 20.72
C ILE A 148 9.27 12.97 20.43
N GLY A 149 9.53 14.21 20.01
CA GLY A 149 10.86 14.64 19.56
C GLY A 149 11.22 14.04 18.19
N GLN A 150 12.52 13.86 17.93
CA GLN A 150 13.01 13.24 16.70
C GLN A 150 12.74 11.73 16.71
N VAL A 151 12.15 11.20 15.65
CA VAL A 151 11.97 9.75 15.52
C VAL A 151 13.32 9.08 15.27
N VAL A 152 13.63 8.05 16.06
CA VAL A 152 14.90 7.31 16.00
C VAL A 152 14.71 5.83 15.68
N HIS A 153 13.49 5.29 15.85
CA HIS A 153 13.20 3.89 15.55
C HIS A 153 11.72 3.66 15.24
N THR A 154 11.45 2.68 14.35
CA THR A 154 10.10 2.15 14.15
C THR A 154 10.10 0.63 14.26
N ALA A 155 9.05 0.07 14.88
CA ALA A 155 8.81 -1.37 14.89
C ALA A 155 7.40 -1.67 14.37
N GLY A 156 7.32 -2.30 13.19
CA GLY A 156 6.05 -2.58 12.48
C GLY A 156 5.68 -4.05 12.51
N LEU A 157 4.39 -4.35 12.68
CA LEU A 157 3.82 -5.67 12.53
C LEU A 157 2.63 -5.59 11.57
N GLY A 158 2.72 -6.33 10.45
CA GLY A 158 1.68 -6.42 9.43
C GLY A 158 1.18 -7.85 9.22
N PRO A 159 0.68 -8.53 10.28
CA PRO A 159 0.09 -9.85 10.10
C PRO A 159 -1.26 -9.74 9.40
N HIS A 160 -1.51 -10.66 8.47
CA HIS A 160 -2.76 -10.77 7.72
C HIS A 160 -3.37 -12.16 7.91
N ARG A 161 -4.67 -12.29 7.67
CA ARG A 161 -5.33 -13.58 7.61
C ARG A 161 -5.24 -14.14 6.20
N LEU A 162 -4.72 -15.35 6.05
CA LEU A 162 -4.53 -15.96 4.74
C LEU A 162 -5.87 -16.17 4.02
N ASN A 163 -6.89 -16.76 4.71
CA ASN A 163 -8.17 -17.15 4.09
C ASN A 163 -7.95 -17.90 2.77
N ARG A 164 -7.13 -18.95 2.79
CA ARG A 164 -6.61 -19.66 1.61
C ARG A 164 -7.70 -19.99 0.57
N HIS A 165 -8.86 -20.43 1.03
CA HIS A 165 -10.00 -20.82 0.18
C HIS A 165 -10.63 -19.67 -0.60
N LEU A 166 -10.34 -18.41 -0.23
CA LEU A 166 -10.80 -17.19 -0.90
C LEU A 166 -9.71 -16.56 -1.78
N ARG A 167 -8.55 -17.20 -1.93
CA ARG A 167 -7.45 -16.61 -2.72
C ARG A 167 -7.43 -17.18 -4.13
N PRO A 168 -7.28 -16.31 -5.15
CA PRO A 168 -7.09 -16.76 -6.53
C PRO A 168 -5.72 -17.44 -6.72
N GLN A 169 -5.59 -18.22 -7.79
CA GLN A 169 -4.36 -19.00 -8.03
C GLN A 169 -3.09 -18.14 -8.12
N TRP A 170 -3.16 -16.97 -8.72
CA TRP A 170 -2.00 -16.06 -8.84
C TRP A 170 -1.40 -15.66 -7.50
N PHE A 171 -2.19 -15.67 -6.44
CA PHE A 171 -1.75 -15.35 -5.07
C PHE A 171 -0.70 -16.32 -4.53
N PHE A 172 -0.62 -17.53 -5.08
CA PHE A 172 0.34 -18.56 -4.72
C PHE A 172 1.52 -18.68 -5.71
N ASP A 173 1.66 -17.71 -6.61
CA ASP A 173 2.78 -17.60 -7.55
C ASP A 173 3.64 -16.37 -7.23
N LYS A 174 4.87 -16.60 -6.79
CA LYS A 174 5.82 -15.51 -6.45
C LYS A 174 6.06 -14.54 -7.60
N GLN A 175 6.00 -15.02 -8.83
CA GLN A 175 6.19 -14.17 -10.00
C GLN A 175 4.98 -13.28 -10.27
N ALA A 176 3.79 -13.71 -9.85
CA ALA A 176 2.58 -12.93 -10.00
C ALA A 176 2.43 -11.86 -8.91
N TYR A 177 2.64 -12.22 -7.62
CA TYR A 177 2.45 -11.26 -6.52
C TYR A 177 3.73 -10.54 -6.05
N GLY A 178 4.93 -10.99 -6.49
CA GLY A 178 6.20 -10.34 -6.22
C GLY A 178 6.92 -10.75 -4.93
N GLY A 179 6.32 -11.59 -4.08
CA GLY A 179 6.82 -11.99 -2.77
C GLY A 179 6.25 -11.15 -1.62
N ILE A 180 6.32 -11.69 -0.39
CA ILE A 180 5.63 -11.12 0.79
C ILE A 180 6.18 -9.74 1.18
N LEU A 181 7.49 -9.48 0.99
CA LEU A 181 8.10 -8.19 1.31
C LEU A 181 7.75 -7.11 0.28
N VAL A 182 7.43 -7.52 -0.96
CA VAL A 182 6.88 -6.61 -1.98
C VAL A 182 5.39 -6.40 -1.74
N ASP A 183 4.62 -7.44 -1.47
CA ASP A 183 3.17 -7.36 -1.29
C ASP A 183 2.80 -6.64 0.02
N ILE A 184 2.96 -7.29 1.19
CA ILE A 184 2.58 -6.70 2.47
C ILE A 184 3.66 -5.74 2.98
N GLY A 185 4.94 -6.10 2.78
CA GLY A 185 6.08 -5.32 3.26
C GLY A 185 6.10 -3.88 2.74
N SER A 186 5.55 -3.61 1.55
CA SER A 186 5.48 -2.26 0.98
C SER A 186 4.82 -1.24 1.92
N HIS A 187 3.79 -1.61 2.66
CA HIS A 187 3.18 -0.76 3.68
C HIS A 187 4.16 -0.36 4.79
N GLN A 188 5.05 -1.27 5.17
CA GLN A 188 5.98 -1.04 6.27
C GLN A 188 7.14 -0.14 5.83
N PHE A 189 7.61 -0.27 4.58
CA PHE A 189 8.60 0.64 4.00
C PHE A 189 8.04 2.05 3.84
N ASP A 190 6.80 2.18 3.35
CA ASP A 190 6.09 3.44 3.24
C ASP A 190 6.01 4.15 4.60
N GLN A 191 5.59 3.43 5.64
CA GLN A 191 5.47 3.99 6.99
C GLN A 191 6.83 4.32 7.62
N PHE A 192 7.86 3.48 7.39
CA PHE A 192 9.21 3.79 7.87
C PHE A 192 9.69 5.13 7.32
N LEU A 193 9.70 5.30 6.00
CA LEU A 193 10.14 6.55 5.36
C LEU A 193 9.30 7.75 5.82
N TYR A 194 7.98 7.57 5.90
CA TYR A 194 7.06 8.64 6.31
C TYR A 194 7.30 9.11 7.74
N PHE A 195 7.40 8.20 8.71
CA PHE A 195 7.54 8.57 10.12
C PHE A 195 8.93 9.04 10.50
N THR A 196 9.97 8.56 9.81
CA THR A 196 11.36 8.98 10.04
C THR A 196 11.75 10.22 9.24
N ASP A 197 10.84 10.72 8.38
CA ASP A 197 11.10 11.82 7.42
C ASP A 197 12.35 11.55 6.57
N SER A 198 12.52 10.28 6.14
CA SER A 198 13.69 9.83 5.39
C SER A 198 13.36 9.73 3.90
N SER A 199 14.20 10.33 3.07
CA SER A 199 14.11 10.22 1.60
C SER A 199 14.86 9.00 1.05
N ASP A 200 15.77 8.40 1.87
CA ASP A 200 16.54 7.21 1.54
C ASP A 200 16.73 6.32 2.75
N ALA A 201 16.97 5.03 2.49
CA ALA A 201 17.25 4.03 3.51
C ALA A 201 17.96 2.82 2.89
N ARG A 202 18.58 1.99 3.72
CA ARG A 202 19.22 0.74 3.32
C ARG A 202 18.66 -0.45 4.10
N ILE A 203 18.55 -1.58 3.43
CA ILE A 203 18.18 -2.85 4.06
C ILE A 203 19.42 -3.46 4.68
N THR A 204 19.42 -3.66 6.00
CA THR A 204 20.55 -4.28 6.71
C THR A 204 20.40 -5.78 6.86
N ALA A 205 19.15 -6.28 6.92
CA ALA A 205 18.83 -7.71 6.86
C ALA A 205 17.41 -7.91 6.36
N ALA A 206 17.20 -8.98 5.59
CA ALA A 206 15.86 -9.42 5.17
C ALA A 206 15.78 -10.95 5.15
N ARG A 207 14.60 -11.47 5.48
CA ARG A 207 14.31 -12.90 5.47
C ARG A 207 12.89 -13.14 4.99
N VAL A 208 12.72 -14.19 4.16
CA VAL A 208 11.41 -14.71 3.78
C VAL A 208 11.34 -16.22 4.05
N ALA A 209 10.17 -16.74 4.34
CA ALA A 209 9.97 -18.16 4.57
C ALA A 209 8.54 -18.59 4.22
N ASN A 210 8.40 -19.89 3.94
CA ASN A 210 7.14 -20.61 4.05
C ASN A 210 7.27 -21.59 5.22
N ARG A 211 6.57 -21.35 6.33
CA ARG A 211 6.69 -22.10 7.58
C ARG A 211 5.58 -23.11 7.78
N ALA A 212 4.36 -22.78 7.34
CA ALA A 212 3.17 -23.56 7.65
C ALA A 212 2.38 -24.04 6.43
N HIS A 213 2.77 -23.63 5.22
CA HIS A 213 2.01 -23.93 4.00
C HIS A 213 2.87 -24.67 2.95
N PRO A 214 3.45 -25.85 3.28
CA PRO A 214 4.42 -26.51 2.40
C PRO A 214 3.82 -26.99 1.07
N ALA A 215 2.49 -27.15 0.99
CA ALA A 215 1.78 -27.50 -0.24
C ALA A 215 1.74 -26.31 -1.23
N ASP A 216 1.78 -25.09 -0.75
CA ASP A 216 1.78 -23.86 -1.54
C ASP A 216 3.21 -23.36 -1.70
N THR A 217 4.00 -24.01 -2.53
CA THR A 217 5.47 -23.77 -2.67
C THR A 217 5.81 -22.35 -3.18
N GLY A 218 4.88 -21.69 -3.85
CA GLY A 218 5.00 -20.30 -4.27
C GLY A 218 4.61 -19.29 -3.20
N LEU A 219 3.98 -19.68 -2.09
CA LEU A 219 3.61 -18.80 -1.00
C LEU A 219 4.82 -18.53 -0.08
N GLU A 220 4.99 -17.30 0.32
CA GLU A 220 5.79 -16.90 1.48
C GLU A 220 4.82 -16.46 2.57
N ASP A 221 4.86 -17.13 3.72
CA ASP A 221 3.94 -16.87 4.83
C ASP A 221 4.55 -16.02 5.95
N LEU A 222 5.85 -15.71 5.83
CA LEU A 222 6.60 -14.88 6.76
C LEU A 222 7.65 -14.05 6.02
N GLY A 223 7.71 -12.76 6.32
CA GLY A 223 8.76 -11.83 5.90
C GLY A 223 9.22 -10.96 7.06
N GLU A 224 10.52 -10.73 7.19
CA GLU A 224 11.13 -9.90 8.23
C GLU A 224 12.21 -9.01 7.63
N VAL A 225 12.30 -7.77 8.09
CA VAL A 225 13.28 -6.79 7.60
C VAL A 225 13.84 -5.97 8.75
N MET A 226 15.13 -5.70 8.68
CA MET A 226 15.80 -4.61 9.40
C MET A 226 16.21 -3.55 8.37
N ILE A 227 15.88 -2.30 8.66
CA ILE A 227 16.08 -1.14 7.78
C ILE A 227 16.75 -0.01 8.56
N GLU A 228 17.51 0.82 7.89
CA GLU A 228 18.25 1.93 8.50
C GLU A 228 18.31 3.10 7.51
N SER A 229 18.07 4.30 8.02
CA SER A 229 18.35 5.57 7.36
C SER A 229 19.45 6.32 8.14
N ASP A 230 19.83 7.52 7.71
CA ASP A 230 20.86 8.31 8.38
C ASP A 230 20.50 8.63 9.85
N ASN A 231 19.21 8.80 10.13
CA ASN A 231 18.74 9.28 11.45
C ASN A 231 17.94 8.25 12.24
N ALA A 232 17.53 7.14 11.63
CA ALA A 232 16.65 6.18 12.27
C ALA A 232 16.89 4.75 11.80
N SER A 233 16.50 3.80 12.65
CA SER A 233 16.44 2.38 12.31
C SER A 233 15.00 1.86 12.36
N GLY A 234 14.77 0.70 11.76
CA GLY A 234 13.46 0.05 11.81
C GLY A 234 13.55 -1.46 11.76
N TYR A 235 12.54 -2.10 12.30
CA TYR A 235 12.27 -3.52 12.15
C TYR A 235 10.81 -3.70 11.80
N PHE A 236 10.53 -4.64 10.91
CA PHE A 236 9.16 -5.10 10.75
C PHE A 236 9.07 -6.59 10.39
N ARG A 237 7.91 -7.14 10.73
CA ARG A 237 7.47 -8.47 10.34
C ARG A 237 6.12 -8.38 9.63
N VAL A 238 6.00 -9.10 8.52
CA VAL A 238 4.75 -9.33 7.80
C VAL A 238 4.51 -10.83 7.68
N ASP A 239 3.26 -11.26 7.81
CA ASP A 239 2.95 -12.69 7.78
C ASP A 239 1.47 -12.98 7.46
N TRP A 240 1.17 -14.26 7.23
CA TRP A 240 -0.18 -14.78 7.01
C TRP A 240 -0.70 -15.59 8.20
N PHE A 241 -0.34 -15.18 9.44
CA PHE A 241 -0.65 -15.94 10.67
C PHE A 241 -1.68 -15.29 11.57
N THR A 242 -2.49 -14.33 11.09
CA THR A 242 -3.61 -13.83 11.90
C THR A 242 -4.60 -14.95 12.15
N PRO A 243 -4.84 -15.34 13.42
CA PRO A 243 -5.70 -16.48 13.76
C PRO A 243 -7.19 -16.16 13.59
N ASP A 244 -8.01 -17.20 13.35
CA ASP A 244 -9.45 -17.04 13.13
C ASP A 244 -10.21 -16.48 14.35
N GLY A 245 -9.69 -16.69 15.56
CA GLY A 245 -10.25 -16.14 16.79
C GLY A 245 -10.13 -14.63 16.95
N LEU A 246 -9.32 -13.96 16.10
CA LEU A 246 -9.24 -12.51 16.07
C LEU A 246 -10.31 -11.95 15.12
N ASN A 247 -11.20 -11.08 15.62
CA ASN A 247 -12.32 -10.53 14.83
C ASN A 247 -11.87 -9.40 13.88
N THR A 248 -10.82 -9.65 13.08
CA THR A 248 -10.35 -8.75 12.02
C THR A 248 -9.52 -9.54 11.01
N TRP A 249 -9.25 -8.94 9.84
CA TRP A 249 -8.43 -9.54 8.78
C TRP A 249 -6.93 -9.51 9.09
N GLY A 250 -6.49 -8.63 10.00
CA GLY A 250 -5.10 -8.45 10.40
C GLY A 250 -4.96 -7.67 11.69
N ASP A 251 -3.85 -7.87 12.42
CA ASP A 251 -3.49 -7.12 13.63
C ASP A 251 -2.31 -6.19 13.33
N GLY A 252 -2.57 -5.18 12.48
CA GLY A 252 -1.58 -4.18 12.09
C GLY A 252 -1.18 -3.30 13.28
N ARG A 253 0.11 -3.34 13.65
CA ARG A 253 0.68 -2.54 14.74
C ARG A 253 1.91 -1.77 14.29
N LEU A 254 2.12 -0.60 14.90
CA LEU A 254 3.33 0.18 14.69
C LEU A 254 3.72 0.87 15.98
N THR A 255 4.96 0.69 16.41
CA THR A 255 5.59 1.48 17.47
C THR A 255 6.55 2.48 16.86
N ILE A 256 6.39 3.76 17.18
CA ILE A 256 7.24 4.86 16.73
C ILE A 256 7.97 5.39 17.98
N VAL A 257 9.28 5.29 17.99
CA VAL A 257 10.13 5.71 19.10
C VAL A 257 10.82 7.01 18.75
N GLY A 258 10.58 8.02 19.54
CA GLY A 258 11.25 9.31 19.44
C GLY A 258 12.16 9.60 20.64
N THR A 259 12.96 10.65 20.55
CA THR A 259 13.89 11.07 21.62
C THR A 259 13.19 11.54 22.89
N GLU A 260 11.89 11.85 22.82
CA GLU A 260 11.12 12.42 23.93
C GLU A 260 9.85 11.63 24.27
N GLY A 261 9.56 10.57 23.55
CA GLY A 261 8.38 9.74 23.78
C GLY A 261 8.20 8.65 22.75
N THR A 262 7.07 7.95 22.84
CA THR A 262 6.70 6.86 21.95
C THR A 262 5.22 6.96 21.55
N ILE A 263 4.89 6.50 20.34
CA ILE A 263 3.54 6.28 19.88
C ILE A 263 3.39 4.79 19.55
N GLU A 264 2.32 4.15 20.05
CA GLU A 264 1.91 2.81 19.64
C GLU A 264 0.57 2.90 18.90
N LEU A 265 0.51 2.30 17.72
CA LEU A 265 -0.70 2.14 16.92
C LEU A 265 -1.17 0.68 16.95
N ARG A 266 -2.48 0.48 17.14
CA ARG A 266 -3.22 -0.75 16.88
C ARG A 266 -4.32 -0.39 15.90
N LYS A 267 -4.09 -0.66 14.61
CA LYS A 267 -4.89 -0.08 13.52
C LYS A 267 -6.31 -0.65 13.45
N TYR A 268 -6.45 -1.96 13.65
CA TYR A 268 -7.69 -2.67 13.32
C TYR A 268 -8.34 -3.35 14.51
N VAL A 269 -7.63 -3.52 15.61
CA VAL A 269 -8.14 -4.18 16.82
C VAL A 269 -7.28 -3.85 18.02
N ASP A 270 -7.93 -3.72 19.19
CA ASP A 270 -7.22 -3.74 20.47
C ASP A 270 -7.50 -5.07 21.20
N VAL A 271 -6.50 -5.95 21.22
CA VAL A 271 -6.59 -7.24 21.92
C VAL A 271 -6.81 -7.11 23.44
N ALA A 272 -6.61 -5.91 24.02
CA ALA A 272 -6.93 -5.60 25.42
C ALA A 272 -8.41 -5.23 25.62
N GLY A 273 -9.23 -5.26 24.54
CA GLY A 273 -10.68 -5.19 24.63
C GLY A 273 -11.30 -3.79 24.44
N ARG A 274 -10.54 -2.79 23.99
CA ARG A 274 -11.15 -1.52 23.55
C ARG A 274 -11.95 -1.78 22.27
N PRO A 275 -13.18 -1.27 22.17
CA PRO A 275 -13.99 -1.45 20.96
C PRO A 275 -13.49 -0.57 19.81
N GLY A 276 -13.80 -0.97 18.59
CA GLY A 276 -13.50 -0.20 17.37
C GLY A 276 -12.10 -0.48 16.79
N ILE A 277 -11.67 0.46 15.98
CA ILE A 277 -10.38 0.48 15.26
C ILE A 277 -9.67 1.80 15.56
N ASP A 278 -8.48 2.02 14.98
CA ASP A 278 -7.74 3.29 15.07
C ASP A 278 -7.28 3.65 16.48
N HIS A 279 -6.71 2.68 17.19
CA HIS A 279 -6.18 2.92 18.53
C HIS A 279 -4.78 3.52 18.48
N LEU A 280 -4.60 4.65 19.19
CA LEU A 280 -3.33 5.35 19.36
C LEU A 280 -3.03 5.57 20.84
N PHE A 281 -1.83 5.15 21.26
CA PHE A 281 -1.30 5.39 22.60
C PHE A 281 -0.06 6.26 22.49
N LEU A 282 -0.08 7.42 23.14
CA LEU A 282 1.06 8.33 23.23
C LEU A 282 1.63 8.33 24.63
N THR A 283 2.91 8.05 24.75
CA THR A 283 3.67 8.20 25.99
C THR A 283 4.78 9.22 25.79
N ASP A 284 4.78 10.25 26.61
CA ASP A 284 5.83 11.28 26.65
C ASP A 284 6.48 11.35 28.05
N LYS A 285 7.34 12.34 28.28
CA LYS A 285 8.02 12.53 29.58
C LYS A 285 7.06 12.79 30.77
N LYS A 286 5.77 13.07 30.53
CA LYS A 286 4.81 13.48 31.54
C LYS A 286 3.71 12.45 31.78
N SER A 287 3.27 11.77 30.74
CA SER A 287 2.09 10.90 30.84
C SER A 287 2.05 9.86 29.72
N SER A 288 1.27 8.80 29.98
CA SER A 288 0.82 7.86 28.95
C SER A 288 -0.70 8.04 28.76
N ARG A 289 -1.17 8.21 27.53
CA ARG A 289 -2.57 8.49 27.23
C ARG A 289 -3.03 7.88 25.93
N TYR A 290 -4.29 7.53 25.90
CA TYR A 290 -5.01 7.16 24.69
C TYR A 290 -5.44 8.43 23.95
N ILE A 291 -5.27 8.45 22.63
CA ILE A 291 -5.66 9.57 21.76
C ILE A 291 -6.81 9.10 20.88
N ASP A 292 -7.91 9.84 20.90
CA ASP A 292 -9.00 9.64 19.95
C ASP A 292 -8.57 10.08 18.55
N CYS A 293 -8.80 9.22 17.56
CA CYS A 293 -8.45 9.45 16.17
C CYS A 293 -9.67 9.65 15.26
N SER A 294 -10.89 9.67 15.83
CA SER A 294 -12.15 9.69 15.07
C SER A 294 -12.31 10.92 14.17
N ASP A 295 -11.71 12.05 14.55
CA ASP A 295 -11.74 13.33 13.83
C ASP A 295 -10.56 13.52 12.87
N ALA A 296 -9.60 12.58 12.78
CA ALA A 296 -8.50 12.66 11.84
C ALA A 296 -9.00 12.56 10.39
N GLU A 297 -8.67 13.55 9.56
CA GLU A 297 -9.09 13.62 8.17
C GLU A 297 -8.20 12.75 7.27
N LEU A 298 -8.80 11.88 6.47
CA LEU A 298 -8.10 11.09 5.45
C LEU A 298 -7.92 11.94 4.20
N THR A 299 -6.72 12.47 4.00
CA THR A 299 -6.47 13.52 3.01
C THR A 299 -5.87 13.03 1.69
N TYR A 300 -5.56 11.74 1.55
CA TYR A 300 -4.88 11.22 0.36
C TYR A 300 -5.69 11.44 -0.93
N TYR A 301 -6.92 10.95 -0.99
CA TYR A 301 -7.74 11.06 -2.19
C TYR A 301 -8.10 12.50 -2.56
N PRO A 302 -8.48 13.40 -1.63
CA PRO A 302 -8.65 14.82 -1.95
C PRO A 302 -7.38 15.47 -2.50
N ARG A 303 -6.22 15.18 -1.91
CA ARG A 303 -4.94 15.72 -2.39
C ARG A 303 -4.55 15.15 -3.74
N LEU A 304 -4.76 13.85 -3.98
CA LEU A 304 -4.49 13.24 -5.29
C LEU A 304 -5.34 13.89 -6.40
N ARG A 305 -6.62 14.16 -6.12
CA ARG A 305 -7.48 14.92 -7.05
C ARG A 305 -6.87 16.29 -7.34
N ASP A 306 -6.48 17.02 -6.31
CA ASP A 306 -5.93 18.36 -6.45
C ASP A 306 -4.57 18.34 -7.20
N ASP A 307 -3.72 17.34 -6.92
CA ASP A 307 -2.45 17.10 -7.60
C ASP A 307 -2.64 16.83 -9.10
N ILE A 308 -3.68 16.04 -9.47
CA ILE A 308 -4.02 15.75 -10.87
C ILE A 308 -4.32 17.02 -11.65
N PHE A 309 -5.03 17.99 -11.08
CA PHE A 309 -5.38 19.22 -11.77
C PHE A 309 -4.28 20.29 -11.68
N ASN A 310 -3.55 20.36 -10.58
CA ASN A 310 -2.52 21.38 -10.35
C ASN A 310 -1.11 20.92 -10.73
N ARG A 311 -0.91 19.64 -11.08
CA ARG A 311 0.40 19.03 -11.36
C ARG A 311 1.36 19.17 -10.18
N THR A 312 0.87 18.90 -8.97
CA THR A 312 1.62 18.87 -7.71
C THR A 312 1.75 17.45 -7.18
N GLU A 313 2.46 17.26 -6.07
CA GLU A 313 2.73 15.92 -5.45
C GLU A 313 2.45 15.98 -3.94
N THR A 314 1.32 16.57 -3.55
CA THR A 314 0.98 16.79 -2.13
C THR A 314 0.37 15.56 -1.45
N ALA A 315 -0.22 14.64 -2.21
CA ALA A 315 -0.72 13.36 -1.72
C ALA A 315 0.43 12.41 -1.39
N MET A 316 1.34 12.24 -2.34
CA MET A 316 2.57 11.47 -2.21
C MET A 316 3.53 11.86 -3.33
N THR A 317 4.81 12.10 -3.01
CA THR A 317 5.81 12.40 -4.04
C THR A 317 6.19 11.14 -4.82
N HIS A 318 6.54 11.31 -6.11
CA HIS A 318 7.05 10.19 -6.93
C HIS A 318 8.33 9.61 -6.32
N ASP A 319 9.21 10.44 -5.76
CA ASP A 319 10.45 9.98 -5.14
C ASP A 319 10.16 9.04 -3.96
N HIS A 320 9.22 9.39 -3.08
CA HIS A 320 8.78 8.51 -1.99
C HIS A 320 8.18 7.21 -2.54
N CYS A 321 7.24 7.30 -3.48
CA CYS A 321 6.57 6.15 -4.09
C CYS A 321 7.57 5.16 -4.69
N PHE A 322 8.51 5.65 -5.51
CA PHE A 322 9.53 4.81 -6.14
C PHE A 322 10.58 4.30 -5.15
N LYS A 323 10.91 5.06 -4.09
CA LYS A 323 11.81 4.59 -3.03
C LYS A 323 11.20 3.43 -2.26
N VAL A 324 9.91 3.47 -1.94
CA VAL A 324 9.20 2.33 -1.32
C VAL A 324 9.29 1.08 -2.22
N CYS A 325 9.07 1.21 -3.51
CA CYS A 325 9.21 0.09 -4.45
C CYS A 325 10.64 -0.46 -4.46
N GLU A 326 11.65 0.41 -4.54
CA GLU A 326 13.06 0.03 -4.55
C GLU A 326 13.46 -0.75 -3.29
N LEU A 327 13.08 -0.26 -2.11
CA LEU A 327 13.35 -0.91 -0.84
C LEU A 327 12.64 -2.27 -0.72
N SER A 328 11.38 -2.35 -1.17
CA SER A 328 10.60 -3.59 -1.16
C SER A 328 11.25 -4.66 -2.04
N LEU A 329 11.64 -4.30 -3.25
CA LEU A 329 12.31 -5.19 -4.20
C LEU A 329 13.70 -5.62 -3.70
N THR A 330 14.45 -4.69 -3.11
CA THR A 330 15.78 -4.98 -2.53
C THR A 330 15.66 -5.97 -1.37
N ALA A 331 14.73 -5.74 -0.44
CA ALA A 331 14.51 -6.62 0.69
C ALA A 331 14.05 -8.01 0.25
N GLN A 332 13.16 -8.09 -0.74
CA GLN A 332 12.67 -9.36 -1.29
C GLN A 332 13.81 -10.15 -1.94
N SER A 333 14.65 -9.50 -2.74
CA SER A 333 15.83 -10.11 -3.36
C SER A 333 16.79 -10.67 -2.31
N MET A 334 17.12 -9.88 -1.29
CA MET A 334 17.95 -10.31 -0.17
C MET A 334 17.35 -11.50 0.59
N GLY A 335 16.03 -11.49 0.80
CA GLY A 335 15.30 -12.60 1.45
C GLY A 335 15.40 -13.89 0.65
N TRP A 336 15.26 -13.84 -0.68
CA TRP A 336 15.42 -15.01 -1.56
C TRP A 336 16.85 -15.54 -1.58
N GLU A 337 17.86 -14.66 -1.64
CA GLU A 337 19.26 -15.07 -1.54
C GLU A 337 19.56 -15.77 -0.21
N GLN A 338 19.08 -15.22 0.90
CA GLN A 338 19.26 -15.81 2.22
C GLN A 338 18.57 -17.18 2.32
N GLN A 339 17.37 -17.32 1.77
CA GLN A 339 16.65 -18.59 1.71
C GLN A 339 17.41 -19.64 0.88
N ALA A 340 17.95 -19.28 -0.28
CA ALA A 340 18.73 -20.16 -1.14
C ALA A 340 19.99 -20.66 -0.44
N ARG A 341 20.76 -19.78 0.22
CA ARG A 341 21.96 -20.14 1.01
C ARG A 341 21.61 -21.12 2.15
N SER A 342 20.50 -20.89 2.85
CA SER A 342 20.04 -21.75 3.95
C SER A 342 19.65 -23.16 3.47
N LEU A 343 19.11 -23.29 2.27
CA LEU A 343 18.77 -24.59 1.67
C LEU A 343 20.03 -25.36 1.23
N GLN A 344 21.06 -24.65 0.71
CA GLN A 344 22.34 -25.26 0.35
C GLN A 344 23.11 -25.77 1.58
N ALA A 345 23.09 -25.01 2.69
CA ALA A 345 23.78 -25.37 3.93
C ALA A 345 23.15 -26.60 4.67
N ARG A 346 21.94 -27.03 4.29
CA ARG A 346 21.24 -28.20 4.85
C ARG A 346 21.43 -29.48 4.04
N LYS A 347 22.03 -29.38 2.85
CA LYS A 347 22.42 -30.52 1.99
C LYS A 347 23.85 -30.94 2.25
#